data_aa873e5885861afd8bb93a3f3045f26a
#
_entry.id   aa873e5885861afd8bb93a3f3045f26a
#
_cell.length_a   1.000
_cell.length_b   1.000
_cell.length_c   1.000
_cell.angle_alpha   90.00
_cell.angle_beta   90.00
_cell.angle_gamma   90.00
#
_symmetry.space_group_name_H-M   'P 1'
#
loop_
_entity.id
_entity.type
_entity.pdbx_description
1 polymer ?
#
loop_
_entity_poly.entity_id
_entity_poly.type
_entity_poly.pdbx_seq_one_letter_code
_entity_poly.pdbx_strand_id
1 'polypeptide(L)'
;MRLLAAVMMPCCFCRGFAPAGGRGALVRGLGPATASRRREGAGTSGTEPAAAGGGARASLKMRAGGRGGGGGVVLPREKLVKQAVYEGMEKLTAAKLFDGADSALKTWSTYKTAFLPPPDVNVMLKLLEPLLDVEVQAWGGYEQAERRRLFISREGVLASELESEVVALEIGGQFLFDMADHRDFLGAIVNLGITRDGIGDILVQGERGAQALVDPVMAEFLSQSLTSVRSVTVKVRPIPPEELAVRAAKTKDVSTVEASLRLDSVASAGMGMSRSKMSAAIKSGLVLVNWKAATSGTTDVKEGDVVTVRGKGRVEIADITVTKKGRYKINMCRTT
;
A
#
# COMPACT_ATOMS: atom_id res chain seq x y z
N MET A 1 15.14 -1.96 -24.52
CA MET A 1 15.59 -1.94 -23.09
C MET A 1 14.33 -1.79 -22.27
N ARG A 2 13.87 -2.89 -21.70
CA ARG A 2 12.63 -2.95 -20.91
C ARG A 2 13.01 -2.76 -19.44
N LEU A 3 12.68 -1.61 -18.85
CA LEU A 3 12.64 -1.48 -17.39
C LEU A 3 11.22 -1.91 -16.96
N LEU A 4 11.12 -3.13 -16.44
CA LEU A 4 10.00 -3.56 -15.63
C LEU A 4 10.15 -2.90 -14.26
N ALA A 5 9.41 -1.85 -14.00
CA ALA A 5 9.19 -1.37 -12.64
C ALA A 5 8.17 -2.31 -11.99
N ALA A 6 8.66 -3.39 -11.41
CA ALA A 6 7.89 -4.17 -10.47
C ALA A 6 7.65 -3.29 -9.24
N VAL A 7 6.42 -2.91 -9.01
CA VAL A 7 5.97 -2.31 -7.74
C VAL A 7 6.03 -3.41 -6.69
N MET A 8 7.22 -3.67 -6.17
CA MET A 8 7.41 -4.44 -4.95
C MET A 8 7.02 -3.54 -3.79
N MET A 9 5.92 -3.88 -3.12
CA MET A 9 5.76 -3.47 -1.73
C MET A 9 7.06 -3.82 -0.99
N PRO A 10 7.64 -2.92 -0.22
CA PRO A 10 8.78 -3.28 0.61
C PRO A 10 8.28 -4.20 1.73
N CYS A 11 8.35 -5.51 1.48
CA CYS A 11 8.46 -6.48 2.56
C CYS A 11 9.72 -6.09 3.36
N CYS A 12 9.57 -5.86 4.66
CA CYS A 12 10.66 -5.71 5.63
C CYS A 12 11.50 -6.99 5.77
N PHE A 13 12.00 -7.53 4.68
CA PHE A 13 12.84 -8.72 4.70
C PHE A 13 14.01 -8.52 3.75
N CYS A 14 15.07 -7.91 4.24
CA CYS A 14 16.47 -8.11 3.84
C CYS A 14 17.36 -7.08 4.54
N ARG A 15 17.74 -7.32 5.79
CA ARG A 15 19.03 -6.87 6.29
C ARG A 15 19.72 -8.02 7.00
N GLY A 16 20.67 -8.59 6.25
CA GLY A 16 21.59 -9.60 6.71
C GLY A 16 22.50 -9.07 7.82
N PHE A 17 22.71 -9.91 8.76
CA PHE A 17 23.70 -9.89 9.82
C PHE A 17 25.12 -9.61 9.28
N ALA A 18 25.80 -8.59 9.81
CA ALA A 18 27.24 -8.46 9.74
C ALA A 18 27.81 -8.46 11.16
N PRO A 19 28.79 -9.32 11.48
CA PRO A 19 29.43 -9.32 12.77
C PRO A 19 30.50 -8.23 12.87
N ALA A 20 30.58 -7.64 14.04
CA ALA A 20 31.60 -6.68 14.43
C ALA A 20 32.93 -7.38 14.72
N GLY A 21 34.02 -6.66 14.45
CA GLY A 21 35.25 -6.83 15.18
C GLY A 21 36.53 -6.92 14.35
N GLY A 22 37.47 -5.98 14.57
CA GLY A 22 38.86 -6.19 14.26
C GLY A 22 39.61 -4.93 13.81
N ARG A 23 40.37 -4.39 14.73
CA ARG A 23 41.30 -3.25 14.58
C ARG A 23 42.51 -3.61 13.67
N GLY A 24 43.07 -2.61 12.99
CA GLY A 24 44.49 -2.46 12.94
C GLY A 24 45.19 -2.39 11.59
N ALA A 25 45.90 -1.31 11.40
CA ALA A 25 47.17 -1.11 10.75
C ALA A 25 47.25 -0.71 9.25
N LEU A 26 47.79 0.47 9.11
CA LEU A 26 48.46 1.02 7.92
C LEU A 26 49.50 0.05 7.34
N VAL A 27 49.67 0.05 5.99
CA VAL A 27 50.98 0.22 5.35
C VAL A 27 50.78 0.53 3.85
N ARG A 28 51.64 1.38 3.36
CA ARG A 28 51.86 1.95 2.02
C ARG A 28 52.31 0.92 0.97
N GLY A 29 51.99 1.20 -0.33
CA GLY A 29 53.04 1.03 -1.32
C GLY A 29 52.63 0.43 -2.66
N LEU A 30 52.67 1.30 -3.69
CA LEU A 30 53.21 1.07 -5.05
C LEU A 30 52.56 0.00 -5.99
N GLY A 31 52.10 0.51 -7.15
CA GLY A 31 51.74 -0.24 -8.36
C GLY A 31 53.01 -0.67 -9.18
N PRO A 32 52.95 -0.78 -10.52
CA PRO A 32 51.99 -1.51 -11.37
C PRO A 32 52.72 -2.58 -12.21
N ALA A 33 52.05 -3.43 -12.97
CA ALA A 33 52.41 -3.84 -14.32
C ALA A 33 51.91 -5.24 -14.76
N THR A 34 51.38 -5.24 -15.96
CA THR A 34 51.59 -6.12 -17.14
C THR A 34 50.93 -7.49 -17.22
N ALA A 35 50.03 -7.49 -18.16
CA ALA A 35 49.78 -8.40 -19.31
C ALA A 35 50.32 -9.85 -19.29
N SER A 36 49.49 -10.82 -19.66
CA SER A 36 49.60 -11.71 -20.85
C SER A 36 48.57 -12.86 -20.75
N ARG A 37 47.73 -12.96 -21.70
CA ARG A 37 47.54 -13.85 -22.86
C ARG A 37 47.63 -15.37 -22.64
N ARG A 38 46.57 -16.00 -23.21
CA ARG A 38 46.47 -17.37 -23.82
C ARG A 38 46.16 -18.52 -22.84
N ARG A 39 45.40 -19.54 -23.14
CA ARG A 39 44.80 -20.17 -24.34
C ARG A 39 43.79 -21.24 -23.88
N GLU A 40 42.76 -21.45 -24.67
CA GLU A 40 42.13 -22.68 -25.14
C GLU A 40 42.30 -23.99 -24.38
N GLY A 41 41.19 -24.70 -24.18
CA GLY A 41 41.16 -26.14 -23.93
C GLY A 41 39.75 -26.67 -23.78
N ALA A 42 39.30 -27.37 -24.79
CA ALA A 42 38.03 -28.07 -24.94
C ALA A 42 37.87 -29.27 -24.00
N GLY A 43 36.63 -29.69 -23.76
CA GLY A 43 36.39 -31.11 -23.60
C GLY A 43 35.45 -31.59 -22.51
N THR A 44 34.29 -32.04 -22.94
CA THR A 44 33.56 -33.27 -22.60
C THR A 44 32.74 -33.39 -21.30
N SER A 45 31.44 -33.50 -21.54
CA SER A 45 30.50 -34.54 -21.07
C SER A 45 30.48 -34.98 -19.60
N GLY A 46 29.29 -34.93 -19.02
CA GLY A 46 28.99 -35.78 -17.88
C GLY A 46 27.77 -35.39 -17.11
N THR A 47 26.61 -35.95 -17.50
CA THR A 47 25.51 -36.46 -16.65
C THR A 47 25.00 -35.65 -15.46
N GLU A 48 23.71 -35.34 -15.55
CA GLU A 48 22.76 -35.10 -14.43
C GLU A 48 22.86 -36.15 -13.30
N PRO A 49 22.38 -35.84 -12.08
CA PRO A 49 20.96 -36.07 -11.86
C PRO A 49 20.21 -35.02 -11.02
N ALA A 50 18.91 -35.08 -11.21
CA ALA A 50 17.81 -34.41 -10.57
C ALA A 50 17.81 -34.48 -9.04
N ALA A 51 17.33 -33.39 -8.40
CA ALA A 51 16.44 -33.43 -7.24
C ALA A 51 15.82 -32.06 -6.99
N ALA A 52 14.57 -31.96 -7.24
CA ALA A 52 13.47 -31.69 -6.31
C ALA A 52 13.31 -30.29 -5.75
N GLY A 53 12.26 -29.60 -6.19
CA GLY A 53 11.20 -29.15 -5.33
C GLY A 53 11.25 -27.70 -4.86
N GLY A 54 10.89 -26.78 -5.70
CA GLY A 54 10.46 -25.43 -5.30
C GLY A 54 9.16 -25.12 -6.03
N GLY A 55 8.04 -25.32 -5.37
CA GLY A 55 6.72 -25.06 -5.94
C GLY A 55 6.51 -23.58 -6.23
N ALA A 56 6.80 -23.17 -7.44
CA ALA A 56 6.28 -21.96 -8.00
C ALA A 56 4.76 -22.13 -8.12
N ARG A 57 4.00 -21.44 -7.28
CA ARG A 57 2.57 -21.22 -7.52
C ARG A 57 2.45 -20.43 -8.82
N ALA A 58 2.26 -21.12 -9.91
CA ALA A 58 1.77 -20.53 -11.15
C ALA A 58 0.37 -20.00 -10.86
N SER A 59 0.24 -18.70 -10.67
CA SER A 59 -1.06 -18.04 -10.71
C SER A 59 -1.58 -18.21 -12.12
N LEU A 60 -2.61 -19.05 -12.26
CA LEU A 60 -3.30 -19.28 -13.52
C LEU A 60 -4.01 -17.97 -13.88
N LYS A 61 -3.40 -17.15 -14.73
CA LYS A 61 -4.06 -15.97 -15.30
C LYS A 61 -5.27 -16.43 -16.11
N MET A 62 -6.46 -16.07 -15.68
CA MET A 62 -7.70 -16.39 -16.37
C MET A 62 -7.90 -15.42 -17.53
N ARG A 63 -8.00 -15.95 -18.76
CA ARG A 63 -8.47 -15.18 -19.90
C ARG A 63 -9.92 -14.74 -19.66
N ALA A 64 -10.22 -13.47 -19.86
CA ALA A 64 -11.59 -12.99 -19.94
C ALA A 64 -12.26 -13.64 -21.15
N GLY A 65 -13.01 -14.71 -20.92
CA GLY A 65 -13.61 -15.52 -21.96
C GLY A 65 -14.80 -14.84 -22.61
N GLY A 66 -14.64 -14.41 -23.87
CA GLY A 66 -15.72 -14.01 -24.75
C GLY A 66 -15.54 -14.62 -26.13
N ARG A 67 -16.29 -15.67 -26.48
CA ARG A 67 -16.49 -16.11 -27.86
C ARG A 67 -17.45 -15.13 -28.52
N GLY A 68 -16.98 -14.39 -29.53
CA GLY A 68 -17.85 -13.58 -30.40
C GLY A 68 -17.07 -12.43 -31.04
N GLY A 69 -16.95 -12.44 -32.36
CA GLY A 69 -16.15 -11.60 -33.24
C GLY A 69 -16.12 -10.11 -32.92
N GLY A 70 -14.91 -9.60 -32.89
CA GLY A 70 -14.58 -8.21 -32.58
C GLY A 70 -13.83 -8.13 -31.24
N GLY A 71 -12.50 -8.07 -31.28
CA GLY A 71 -11.59 -8.25 -30.11
C GLY A 71 -11.73 -7.26 -28.94
N GLY A 72 -12.87 -7.20 -28.31
CA GLY A 72 -13.10 -6.40 -27.10
C GLY A 72 -12.91 -7.24 -25.84
N VAL A 73 -12.05 -6.80 -24.94
CA VAL A 73 -11.98 -7.33 -23.57
C VAL A 73 -13.30 -7.01 -22.88
N VAL A 74 -14.02 -8.03 -22.44
CA VAL A 74 -15.26 -7.88 -21.67
C VAL A 74 -15.00 -8.39 -20.26
N LEU A 75 -15.13 -7.51 -19.29
CA LEU A 75 -15.01 -7.91 -17.87
C LEU A 75 -16.21 -8.79 -17.47
N PRO A 76 -16.00 -9.86 -16.71
CA PRO A 76 -17.09 -10.63 -16.10
C PRO A 76 -17.73 -9.86 -14.93
N ARG A 77 -18.33 -8.71 -15.24
CA ARG A 77 -18.81 -7.67 -14.33
C ARG A 77 -19.60 -8.20 -13.13
N GLU A 78 -20.63 -9.01 -13.39
CA GLU A 78 -21.50 -9.51 -12.32
C GLU A 78 -20.74 -10.39 -11.32
N LYS A 79 -19.81 -11.20 -11.81
CA LYS A 79 -18.96 -12.05 -10.97
C LYS A 79 -18.03 -11.19 -10.13
N LEU A 80 -17.38 -10.20 -10.74
CA LEU A 80 -16.44 -9.31 -10.06
C LEU A 80 -17.15 -8.45 -9.00
N VAL A 81 -18.34 -7.90 -9.30
CA VAL A 81 -19.13 -7.14 -8.34
C VAL A 81 -19.54 -8.03 -7.16
N LYS A 82 -20.04 -9.26 -7.39
CA LYS A 82 -20.39 -10.18 -6.31
C LYS A 82 -19.19 -10.52 -5.44
N GLN A 83 -18.03 -10.73 -6.05
CA GLN A 83 -16.80 -11.05 -5.33
C GLN A 83 -16.29 -9.85 -4.53
N ALA A 84 -16.33 -8.62 -5.08
CA ALA A 84 -15.97 -7.39 -4.36
C ALA A 84 -16.86 -7.15 -3.15
N VAL A 85 -18.17 -7.38 -3.27
CA VAL A 85 -19.11 -7.29 -2.15
C VAL A 85 -18.82 -8.34 -1.08
N TYR A 86 -18.47 -9.57 -1.47
CA TYR A 86 -18.07 -10.63 -0.54
C TYR A 86 -16.79 -10.23 0.23
N GLU A 87 -15.82 -9.58 -0.43
CA GLU A 87 -14.61 -9.05 0.19
C GLU A 87 -14.89 -7.81 1.08
N GLY A 88 -16.13 -7.26 1.01
CA GLY A 88 -16.62 -6.18 1.90
C GLY A 88 -16.67 -4.80 1.29
N MET A 89 -16.53 -4.68 -0.02
CA MET A 89 -16.77 -3.43 -0.73
C MET A 89 -18.29 -3.15 -0.82
N GLU A 90 -18.67 -1.88 -0.78
CA GLU A 90 -20.07 -1.48 -0.99
C GLU A 90 -20.50 -1.81 -2.43
N LYS A 91 -21.73 -2.33 -2.58
CA LYS A 91 -22.23 -2.79 -3.88
C LYS A 91 -22.28 -1.68 -4.94
N LEU A 92 -22.72 -0.48 -4.57
CA LEU A 92 -22.81 0.65 -5.50
C LEU A 92 -21.41 1.11 -5.93
N THR A 93 -20.49 1.20 -5.00
CA THR A 93 -19.08 1.53 -5.26
C THR A 93 -18.44 0.50 -6.18
N ALA A 94 -18.59 -0.79 -5.88
CA ALA A 94 -18.10 -1.88 -6.72
C ALA A 94 -18.68 -1.81 -8.14
N ALA A 95 -19.99 -1.63 -8.28
CA ALA A 95 -20.65 -1.53 -9.59
C ALA A 95 -20.09 -0.35 -10.40
N LYS A 96 -19.99 0.84 -9.79
CA LYS A 96 -19.46 2.04 -10.44
C LYS A 96 -18.01 1.85 -10.93
N LEU A 97 -17.16 1.25 -10.11
CA LEU A 97 -15.76 1.01 -10.45
C LEU A 97 -15.60 0.02 -11.60
N PHE A 98 -16.33 -1.09 -11.57
CA PHE A 98 -16.27 -2.08 -12.66
C PHE A 98 -16.96 -1.61 -13.94
N ASP A 99 -17.99 -0.76 -13.86
CA ASP A 99 -18.62 -0.14 -15.04
C ASP A 99 -17.65 0.84 -15.73
N GLY A 100 -16.96 1.67 -14.94
CA GLY A 100 -15.92 2.56 -15.44
C GLY A 100 -14.77 1.81 -16.09
N ALA A 101 -14.28 0.76 -15.44
CA ALA A 101 -13.23 -0.11 -15.97
C ALA A 101 -13.66 -0.79 -17.29
N ASP A 102 -14.85 -1.40 -17.34
CA ASP A 102 -15.36 -2.08 -18.54
C ASP A 102 -15.52 -1.11 -19.71
N SER A 103 -16.03 0.11 -19.45
CA SER A 103 -16.13 1.17 -20.44
C SER A 103 -14.76 1.55 -21.00
N ALA A 104 -13.77 1.80 -20.15
CA ALA A 104 -12.43 2.18 -20.58
C ALA A 104 -11.73 1.09 -21.39
N LEU A 105 -11.90 -0.17 -20.99
CA LEU A 105 -11.34 -1.31 -21.72
C LEU A 105 -11.97 -1.46 -23.11
N LYS A 106 -13.25 -1.11 -23.27
CA LYS A 106 -13.94 -1.12 -24.58
C LYS A 106 -13.50 0.03 -25.47
N THR A 107 -13.25 1.20 -24.90
CA THR A 107 -12.89 2.42 -25.63
C THR A 107 -11.39 2.65 -25.81
N TRP A 108 -10.55 1.73 -25.35
CA TRP A 108 -9.09 1.87 -25.36
C TRP A 108 -8.60 3.13 -24.62
N SER A 109 -9.28 3.50 -23.54
CA SER A 109 -8.94 4.64 -22.69
C SER A 109 -8.50 4.17 -21.32
N THR A 110 -7.99 5.10 -20.51
CA THR A 110 -7.66 4.86 -19.11
C THR A 110 -8.81 5.34 -18.22
N TYR A 111 -9.36 4.45 -17.41
CA TYR A 111 -10.29 4.82 -16.36
C TYR A 111 -9.52 5.29 -15.12
N LYS A 112 -9.80 6.52 -14.68
CA LYS A 112 -9.21 7.13 -13.50
C LYS A 112 -10.27 7.14 -12.40
N THR A 113 -10.02 6.46 -11.30
CA THR A 113 -10.97 6.47 -10.17
C THR A 113 -10.81 7.73 -9.33
N ALA A 114 -11.76 8.00 -8.46
CA ALA A 114 -11.58 8.88 -7.31
C ALA A 114 -10.57 8.25 -6.31
N PHE A 115 -10.20 8.99 -5.25
CA PHE A 115 -9.39 8.44 -4.17
C PHE A 115 -10.16 7.40 -3.37
N LEU A 116 -9.69 6.18 -3.42
CA LEU A 116 -10.27 5.04 -2.72
C LEU A 116 -9.55 4.79 -1.37
N PRO A 117 -10.28 4.30 -0.38
CA PRO A 117 -9.67 3.83 0.86
C PRO A 117 -8.87 2.54 0.62
N PRO A 118 -7.88 2.22 1.48
CA PRO A 118 -7.01 1.05 1.30
C PRO A 118 -7.74 -0.28 1.09
N PRO A 119 -8.84 -0.61 1.81
CA PRO A 119 -9.56 -1.86 1.58
C PRO A 119 -10.11 -1.98 0.16
N ASP A 120 -10.66 -0.90 -0.39
CA ASP A 120 -11.24 -0.92 -1.74
C ASP A 120 -10.14 -1.02 -2.81
N VAL A 121 -9.03 -0.33 -2.61
CA VAL A 121 -7.83 -0.46 -3.47
C VAL A 121 -7.35 -1.90 -3.51
N ASN A 122 -7.19 -2.54 -2.35
CA ASN A 122 -6.72 -3.92 -2.25
C ASN A 122 -7.68 -4.91 -2.92
N VAL A 123 -8.98 -4.73 -2.74
CA VAL A 123 -10.00 -5.58 -3.40
C VAL A 123 -9.92 -5.42 -4.92
N MET A 124 -9.84 -4.20 -5.43
CA MET A 124 -9.77 -3.94 -6.87
C MET A 124 -8.49 -4.52 -7.48
N LEU A 125 -7.32 -4.31 -6.85
CA LEU A 125 -6.05 -4.89 -7.30
C LEU A 125 -6.14 -6.43 -7.33
N LYS A 126 -6.59 -7.05 -6.24
CA LYS A 126 -6.76 -8.51 -6.14
C LYS A 126 -7.64 -9.10 -7.24
N LEU A 127 -8.68 -8.36 -7.67
CA LEU A 127 -9.65 -8.84 -8.66
C LEU A 127 -9.24 -8.54 -10.11
N LEU A 128 -8.51 -7.45 -10.35
CA LEU A 128 -8.13 -7.00 -11.69
C LEU A 128 -6.75 -7.47 -12.14
N GLU A 129 -5.74 -7.50 -11.26
CA GLU A 129 -4.38 -7.95 -11.61
C GLU A 129 -4.28 -9.35 -12.21
N PRO A 130 -5.14 -10.35 -11.83
CA PRO A 130 -5.10 -11.66 -12.45
C PRO A 130 -5.62 -11.68 -13.91
N LEU A 131 -6.24 -10.61 -14.39
CA LEU A 131 -6.78 -10.52 -15.74
C LEU A 131 -5.67 -10.17 -16.74
N LEU A 132 -5.58 -10.96 -17.84
CA LEU A 132 -4.46 -10.87 -18.80
C LEU A 132 -4.41 -9.58 -19.61
N ASP A 133 -5.58 -9.03 -19.90
CA ASP A 133 -5.72 -7.89 -20.82
C ASP A 133 -5.97 -6.56 -20.08
N VAL A 134 -5.80 -6.57 -18.76
CA VAL A 134 -6.06 -5.42 -17.89
C VAL A 134 -4.78 -5.04 -17.17
N GLU A 135 -4.43 -3.77 -17.27
CA GLU A 135 -3.38 -3.15 -16.50
C GLU A 135 -4.00 -2.23 -15.45
N VAL A 136 -3.59 -2.39 -14.21
CA VAL A 136 -4.07 -1.58 -13.10
C VAL A 136 -2.88 -1.03 -12.32
N GLN A 137 -2.91 0.28 -12.10
CA GLN A 137 -1.90 0.97 -11.29
C GLN A 137 -2.57 1.77 -10.20
N ALA A 138 -1.98 1.82 -9.01
CA ALA A 138 -2.49 2.55 -7.87
C ALA A 138 -1.51 3.66 -7.49
N TRP A 139 -1.95 4.92 -7.49
CA TRP A 139 -1.14 6.07 -7.16
C TRP A 139 -1.87 7.04 -6.24
N GLY A 140 -1.20 7.55 -5.22
CA GLY A 140 -1.76 8.48 -4.26
C GLY A 140 -0.91 9.74 -4.04
N GLY A 141 0.08 10.00 -4.94
CA GLY A 141 0.98 11.15 -4.85
C GLY A 141 2.33 10.83 -4.22
N TYR A 142 2.45 9.73 -3.46
CA TYR A 142 3.70 9.20 -2.90
C TYR A 142 3.56 7.71 -2.61
N GLU A 143 4.69 7.00 -2.44
CA GLU A 143 4.70 5.52 -2.33
C GLU A 143 3.86 4.96 -1.18
N GLN A 144 3.91 5.59 0.01
CA GLN A 144 3.23 5.11 1.20
C GLN A 144 1.82 5.68 1.36
N ALA A 145 1.26 6.29 0.30
CA ALA A 145 -0.07 6.87 0.36
C ALA A 145 -1.12 5.82 0.79
N GLU A 146 -1.95 6.18 1.77
CA GLU A 146 -3.04 5.31 2.21
C GLU A 146 -4.20 5.36 1.23
N ARG A 147 -4.63 6.56 0.86
CA ARG A 147 -5.67 6.75 -0.14
C ARG A 147 -5.05 6.87 -1.52
N ARG A 148 -5.51 6.03 -2.44
CA ARG A 148 -4.95 5.96 -3.79
C ARG A 148 -6.06 6.02 -4.84
N ARG A 149 -5.72 6.57 -6.00
CA ARG A 149 -6.52 6.44 -7.22
C ARG A 149 -6.05 5.22 -7.98
N LEU A 150 -6.97 4.56 -8.66
CA LEU A 150 -6.64 3.47 -9.57
C LEU A 150 -6.75 3.97 -11.01
N PHE A 151 -5.77 3.57 -11.79
CA PHE A 151 -5.67 3.81 -13.23
C PHE A 151 -5.80 2.45 -13.92
N ILE A 152 -6.93 2.25 -14.59
CA ILE A 152 -7.30 0.97 -15.19
C ILE A 152 -7.34 1.14 -16.69
N SER A 153 -6.53 0.39 -17.42
CA SER A 153 -6.41 0.44 -18.87
C SER A 153 -6.23 -0.96 -19.45
N ARG A 154 -6.22 -1.07 -20.77
CA ARG A 154 -5.72 -2.27 -21.44
C ARG A 154 -4.21 -2.38 -21.30
N GLU A 155 -3.70 -3.61 -21.35
CA GLU A 155 -2.27 -3.86 -21.43
C GLU A 155 -1.65 -3.09 -22.61
N GLY A 156 -0.61 -2.30 -22.32
CA GLY A 156 0.11 -1.47 -23.30
C GLY A 156 -0.49 -0.08 -23.59
N VAL A 157 -1.59 0.31 -22.92
CA VAL A 157 -2.15 1.68 -22.94
C VAL A 157 -1.82 2.38 -21.63
N LEU A 158 -0.56 2.45 -21.29
CA LEU A 158 -0.13 3.05 -20.04
C LEU A 158 -0.35 4.56 -20.02
N ALA A 159 -0.94 5.07 -18.96
CA ALA A 159 -0.90 6.47 -18.63
C ALA A 159 0.55 6.83 -18.24
N SER A 160 1.26 7.45 -19.15
CA SER A 160 2.69 7.82 -18.98
C SER A 160 2.93 8.91 -17.92
N GLU A 161 1.89 9.45 -17.29
CA GLU A 161 1.97 10.62 -16.42
C GLU A 161 1.10 10.46 -15.15
N LEU A 162 1.30 9.36 -14.41
CA LEU A 162 0.57 9.14 -13.15
C LEU A 162 0.82 10.25 -12.12
N GLU A 163 2.01 10.84 -12.15
CA GLU A 163 2.41 11.90 -11.22
C GLU A 163 1.57 13.16 -11.38
N SER A 164 1.17 13.51 -12.61
CA SER A 164 0.34 14.67 -12.90
C SER A 164 -1.12 14.51 -12.48
N GLU A 165 -1.55 13.30 -12.17
CA GLU A 165 -2.93 12.97 -11.81
C GLU A 165 -3.25 13.19 -10.32
N VAL A 166 -2.27 13.53 -9.52
CA VAL A 166 -2.41 13.87 -8.10
C VAL A 166 -1.59 15.11 -7.82
N VAL A 167 -2.23 16.15 -7.33
CA VAL A 167 -1.58 17.41 -6.98
C VAL A 167 -1.39 17.51 -5.48
N ALA A 168 -0.18 17.87 -5.07
CA ALA A 168 0.12 18.17 -3.68
C ALA A 168 -0.11 19.68 -3.42
N LEU A 169 -0.87 19.98 -2.38
CA LEU A 169 -1.15 21.35 -1.93
C LEU A 169 -0.56 21.58 -0.54
N GLU A 170 0.13 22.67 -0.34
CA GLU A 170 0.46 23.15 0.99
C GLU A 170 -0.63 24.09 1.49
N ILE A 171 -1.17 23.79 2.67
CA ILE A 171 -2.13 24.62 3.41
C ILE A 171 -1.36 25.27 4.56
N GLY A 172 -0.71 26.37 4.27
CA GLY A 172 0.17 27.09 5.20
C GLY A 172 -0.59 28.08 6.06
N GLY A 173 -0.31 28.08 7.37
CA GLY A 173 -0.89 28.99 8.35
C GLY A 173 -0.09 28.99 9.64
N GLN A 174 -0.42 29.90 10.56
CA GLN A 174 0.26 30.01 11.84
C GLN A 174 -0.56 29.34 12.94
N PHE A 175 -0.36 28.03 13.10
CA PHE A 175 -1.12 27.17 14.02
C PHE A 175 -0.52 27.04 15.43
N LEU A 176 0.45 27.89 15.79
CA LEU A 176 1.14 27.84 17.07
C LEU A 176 0.16 27.95 18.26
N PHE A 177 -0.85 28.80 18.15
CA PHE A 177 -1.80 29.08 19.25
C PHE A 177 -3.14 28.34 19.08
N ASP A 178 -3.47 27.88 17.88
CA ASP A 178 -4.68 27.10 17.59
C ASP A 178 -4.31 25.89 16.73
N MET A 179 -3.75 24.87 17.40
CA MET A 179 -3.28 23.66 16.73
C MET A 179 -4.46 22.94 16.07
N ALA A 180 -4.33 22.70 14.77
CA ALA A 180 -5.31 21.95 13.99
C ALA A 180 -4.85 20.52 13.78
N ASP A 181 -5.77 19.58 13.87
CA ASP A 181 -5.54 18.18 13.59
C ASP A 181 -6.01 17.79 12.17
N HIS A 182 -5.82 16.54 11.79
CA HIS A 182 -6.27 16.01 10.50
C HIS A 182 -7.77 16.26 10.24
N ARG A 183 -8.61 16.23 11.27
CA ARG A 183 -10.08 16.39 11.14
C ARG A 183 -10.44 17.83 10.86
N ASP A 184 -9.71 18.79 11.43
CA ASP A 184 -9.95 20.19 11.21
C ASP A 184 -9.65 20.58 9.75
N PHE A 185 -8.52 20.12 9.20
CA PHE A 185 -8.19 20.32 7.79
C PHE A 185 -9.20 19.64 6.86
N LEU A 186 -9.52 18.38 7.12
CA LEU A 186 -10.52 17.66 6.34
C LEU A 186 -11.89 18.36 6.42
N GLY A 187 -12.31 18.76 7.60
CA GLY A 187 -13.57 19.47 7.81
C GLY A 187 -13.63 20.78 7.05
N ALA A 188 -12.55 21.57 7.06
CA ALA A 188 -12.46 22.85 6.32
C ALA A 188 -12.60 22.61 4.80
N ILE A 189 -11.94 21.58 4.25
CA ILE A 189 -12.03 21.24 2.82
C ILE A 189 -13.45 20.75 2.46
N VAL A 190 -14.03 19.86 3.26
CA VAL A 190 -15.38 19.31 3.02
C VAL A 190 -16.45 20.38 3.12
N ASN A 191 -16.30 21.35 4.03
CA ASN A 191 -17.24 22.47 4.19
C ASN A 191 -17.32 23.38 2.94
N LEU A 192 -16.31 23.34 2.06
CA LEU A 192 -16.35 24.00 0.75
C LEU A 192 -17.18 23.23 -0.30
N GLY A 193 -17.79 22.11 0.08
CA GLY A 193 -18.61 21.28 -0.82
C GLY A 193 -17.82 20.20 -1.55
N ILE A 194 -16.53 20.01 -1.24
CA ILE A 194 -15.71 18.96 -1.85
C ILE A 194 -16.03 17.62 -1.17
N THR A 195 -16.29 16.60 -2.00
CA THR A 195 -16.49 15.23 -1.50
C THR A 195 -15.17 14.61 -1.05
N ARG A 196 -15.24 13.70 -0.07
CA ARG A 196 -14.05 12.97 0.43
C ARG A 196 -13.32 12.20 -0.67
N ASP A 197 -14.02 11.87 -1.74
CA ASP A 197 -13.49 11.11 -2.89
C ASP A 197 -12.48 11.90 -3.74
N GLY A 198 -12.57 13.24 -3.72
CA GLY A 198 -11.60 14.11 -4.37
C GLY A 198 -10.33 14.37 -3.55
N ILE A 199 -10.27 13.85 -2.31
CA ILE A 199 -9.21 14.12 -1.35
C ILE A 199 -8.45 12.82 -1.04
N GLY A 200 -7.13 12.85 -1.25
CA GLY A 200 -6.20 11.80 -0.84
C GLY A 200 -5.83 11.89 0.65
N ASP A 201 -4.55 11.78 0.92
CA ASP A 201 -4.02 11.91 2.28
C ASP A 201 -3.80 13.37 2.67
N ILE A 202 -3.95 13.65 3.96
CA ILE A 202 -3.66 14.95 4.56
C ILE A 202 -2.52 14.76 5.57
N LEU A 203 -1.37 15.35 5.28
CA LEU A 203 -0.15 15.24 6.06
C LEU A 203 -0.01 16.48 6.97
N VAL A 204 -0.41 16.37 8.23
CA VAL A 204 -0.33 17.48 9.18
C VAL A 204 1.10 17.78 9.57
N GLN A 205 1.54 19.04 9.40
CA GLN A 205 2.89 19.52 9.68
C GLN A 205 3.01 20.28 11.01
N GLY A 206 2.05 20.09 11.92
CA GLY A 206 1.99 20.77 13.20
C GLY A 206 1.72 22.26 13.05
N GLU A 207 2.60 23.09 13.60
CA GLU A 207 2.44 24.56 13.61
C GLU A 207 2.43 25.23 12.23
N ARG A 208 2.96 24.55 11.21
CA ARG A 208 3.05 25.08 9.83
C ARG A 208 1.78 24.89 9.03
N GLY A 209 0.89 23.96 9.46
CA GLY A 209 -0.33 23.63 8.75
C GLY A 209 -0.35 22.18 8.27
N ALA A 210 -0.75 21.93 7.03
CA ALA A 210 -0.81 20.61 6.46
C ALA A 210 -0.48 20.61 4.96
N GLN A 211 -0.15 19.43 4.44
CA GLN A 211 -0.07 19.17 3.00
C GLN A 211 -1.20 18.21 2.64
N ALA A 212 -1.94 18.51 1.58
CA ALA A 212 -3.07 17.68 1.14
C ALA A 212 -2.85 17.23 -0.31
N LEU A 213 -3.13 15.97 -0.55
CA LEU A 213 -3.12 15.37 -1.88
C LEU A 213 -4.53 15.40 -2.43
N VAL A 214 -4.70 15.94 -3.63
CA VAL A 214 -6.02 16.17 -4.21
C VAL A 214 -6.04 15.87 -5.71
N ASP A 215 -7.25 15.73 -6.24
CA ASP A 215 -7.47 15.67 -7.68
C ASP A 215 -7.06 17.00 -8.32
N PRO A 216 -6.42 17.02 -9.51
CA PRO A 216 -6.02 18.23 -10.19
C PRO A 216 -7.14 19.26 -10.37
N VAL A 217 -8.37 18.80 -10.63
CA VAL A 217 -9.55 19.68 -10.75
C VAL A 217 -9.86 20.42 -9.43
N MET A 218 -9.63 19.76 -8.30
CA MET A 218 -9.87 20.32 -6.98
C MET A 218 -8.74 21.25 -6.50
N ALA A 219 -7.54 21.09 -7.06
CA ALA A 219 -6.38 21.86 -6.62
C ALA A 219 -6.53 23.37 -6.83
N GLU A 220 -7.00 23.76 -8.01
CA GLU A 220 -7.23 25.18 -8.34
C GLU A 220 -8.34 25.76 -7.47
N PHE A 221 -9.46 25.06 -7.34
CA PHE A 221 -10.58 25.48 -6.50
C PHE A 221 -10.16 25.70 -5.05
N LEU A 222 -9.42 24.75 -4.45
CA LEU A 222 -8.95 24.86 -3.07
C LEU A 222 -7.97 26.02 -2.89
N SER A 223 -7.09 26.26 -3.85
CA SER A 223 -6.12 27.34 -3.80
C SER A 223 -6.79 28.72 -3.74
N GLN A 224 -7.99 28.84 -4.32
CA GLN A 224 -8.75 30.11 -4.34
C GLN A 224 -9.77 30.21 -3.19
N SER A 225 -10.35 29.08 -2.77
CA SER A 225 -11.52 29.06 -1.89
C SER A 225 -11.21 28.78 -0.42
N LEU A 226 -10.14 28.06 -0.12
CA LEU A 226 -9.79 27.72 1.27
C LEU A 226 -8.99 28.85 1.91
N THR A 227 -9.67 29.71 2.66
CA THR A 227 -9.09 30.89 3.30
C THR A 227 -8.81 30.73 4.79
N SER A 228 -9.47 29.77 5.45
CA SER A 228 -9.29 29.54 6.88
C SER A 228 -9.48 28.09 7.28
N VAL A 229 -8.77 27.66 8.31
CA VAL A 229 -8.96 26.37 8.99
C VAL A 229 -9.11 26.69 10.48
N ARG A 230 -10.25 26.35 11.08
CA ARG A 230 -10.66 26.82 12.41
C ARG A 230 -10.62 28.36 12.46
N SER A 231 -9.87 28.93 13.40
CA SER A 231 -9.67 30.37 13.55
C SER A 231 -8.48 30.93 12.77
N VAL A 232 -7.67 30.05 12.15
CA VAL A 232 -6.41 30.44 11.49
C VAL A 232 -6.64 30.72 10.01
N THR A 233 -6.21 31.89 9.55
CA THR A 233 -6.14 32.23 8.13
C THR A 233 -5.04 31.42 7.46
N VAL A 234 -5.35 30.78 6.33
CA VAL A 234 -4.41 29.93 5.59
C VAL A 234 -4.19 30.45 4.17
N LYS A 235 -3.04 30.09 3.62
CA LYS A 235 -2.72 30.22 2.19
C LYS A 235 -2.51 28.85 1.61
N VAL A 236 -3.13 28.58 0.47
CA VAL A 236 -3.02 27.30 -0.22
C VAL A 236 -2.24 27.51 -1.51
N ARG A 237 -1.21 26.69 -1.71
CA ARG A 237 -0.41 26.71 -2.94
C ARG A 237 -0.07 25.28 -3.40
N PRO A 238 0.00 25.02 -4.70
CA PRO A 238 0.55 23.77 -5.19
C PRO A 238 2.05 23.68 -4.86
N ILE A 239 2.48 22.48 -4.54
CA ILE A 239 3.89 22.14 -4.27
C ILE A 239 4.31 20.97 -5.13
N PRO A 240 5.58 20.90 -5.53
CA PRO A 240 6.10 19.74 -6.24
C PRO A 240 6.20 18.53 -5.29
N PRO A 241 6.17 17.29 -5.82
CA PRO A 241 6.21 16.07 -4.99
C PRO A 241 7.42 15.97 -4.05
N GLU A 242 8.53 16.58 -4.40
CA GLU A 242 9.77 16.58 -3.62
C GLU A 242 9.65 17.40 -2.32
N GLU A 243 8.73 18.37 -2.28
CA GLU A 243 8.44 19.18 -1.09
C GLU A 243 7.48 18.47 -0.11
N LEU A 244 6.97 17.27 -0.45
CA LEU A 244 6.11 16.52 0.45
C LEU A 244 6.87 16.08 1.70
N ALA A 245 6.44 16.59 2.84
CA ALA A 245 7.02 16.23 4.12
C ALA A 245 6.38 14.93 4.66
N VAL A 246 6.64 13.82 3.98
CA VAL A 246 6.18 12.50 4.40
C VAL A 246 6.99 12.07 5.63
N ARG A 247 6.33 11.95 6.78
CA ARG A 247 6.97 11.38 7.96
C ARG A 247 7.15 9.88 7.76
N ALA A 248 8.38 9.41 7.81
CA ALA A 248 8.63 7.98 7.83
C ALA A 248 7.85 7.36 8.99
N ALA A 249 6.97 6.42 8.68
CA ALA A 249 6.25 5.70 9.71
C ALA A 249 7.26 4.99 10.62
N LYS A 250 7.12 5.16 11.92
CA LYS A 250 7.97 4.45 12.88
C LYS A 250 7.55 2.98 12.88
N THR A 251 8.31 2.17 12.18
CA THR A 251 8.11 0.72 12.13
C THR A 251 8.98 0.02 13.18
N LYS A 252 8.44 -1.00 13.79
CA LYS A 252 9.16 -1.86 14.73
C LYS A 252 8.79 -3.31 14.48
N ASP A 253 9.79 -4.12 14.20
CA ASP A 253 9.60 -5.56 14.10
C ASP A 253 9.39 -6.17 15.49
N VAL A 254 8.34 -6.96 15.61
CA VAL A 254 7.94 -7.64 16.84
C VAL A 254 7.81 -9.13 16.53
N SER A 255 8.53 -9.96 17.27
CA SER A 255 8.39 -11.42 17.19
C SER A 255 7.85 -11.95 18.52
N THR A 256 6.83 -12.79 18.46
CA THR A 256 6.24 -13.42 19.65
C THR A 256 5.98 -14.90 19.44
N VAL A 257 5.81 -15.65 20.51
CA VAL A 257 5.44 -17.07 20.47
C VAL A 257 4.17 -17.27 21.29
N GLU A 258 3.07 -17.52 20.59
CA GLU A 258 1.74 -17.67 21.16
C GLU A 258 1.25 -19.12 21.11
N ALA A 259 0.34 -19.48 22.01
CA ALA A 259 -0.27 -20.80 22.03
C ALA A 259 -1.40 -20.93 20.99
N SER A 260 -1.96 -19.83 20.52
CA SER A 260 -3.05 -19.77 19.54
C SER A 260 -2.95 -18.52 18.68
N LEU A 261 -3.57 -18.54 17.50
CA LEU A 261 -3.62 -17.41 16.58
C LEU A 261 -4.75 -16.41 16.89
N ARG A 262 -5.31 -16.47 18.10
CA ARG A 262 -6.41 -15.59 18.51
C ARG A 262 -6.02 -14.12 18.41
N LEU A 263 -6.92 -13.33 17.88
CA LEU A 263 -6.75 -11.88 17.71
C LEU A 263 -6.36 -11.17 19.02
N ASP A 264 -7.02 -11.52 20.16
CA ASP A 264 -6.73 -10.90 21.45
C ASP A 264 -5.29 -11.16 21.92
N SER A 265 -4.75 -12.35 21.64
CA SER A 265 -3.38 -12.73 22.00
C SER A 265 -2.36 -12.04 21.08
N VAL A 266 -2.51 -12.25 19.79
CA VAL A 266 -1.57 -11.75 18.77
C VAL A 266 -1.51 -10.21 18.76
N ALA A 267 -2.67 -9.55 18.74
CA ALA A 267 -2.74 -8.09 18.73
C ALA A 267 -2.21 -7.47 20.04
N SER A 268 -2.42 -8.12 21.20
CA SER A 268 -1.86 -7.63 22.46
C SER A 268 -0.34 -7.67 22.47
N ALA A 269 0.26 -8.75 21.96
CA ALA A 269 1.70 -8.90 21.84
C ALA A 269 2.28 -7.89 20.83
N GLY A 270 1.69 -7.77 19.64
CA GLY A 270 2.13 -6.84 18.60
C GLY A 270 2.06 -5.37 19.03
N MET A 271 0.99 -4.97 19.70
CA MET A 271 0.79 -3.61 20.19
C MET A 271 1.52 -3.32 21.52
N GLY A 272 2.06 -4.33 22.21
CA GLY A 272 2.65 -4.16 23.53
C GLY A 272 1.62 -3.76 24.59
N MET A 273 0.41 -4.31 24.53
CA MET A 273 -0.69 -4.05 25.46
C MET A 273 -1.03 -5.32 26.23
N SER A 274 -1.68 -5.18 27.40
CA SER A 274 -2.22 -6.34 28.10
C SER A 274 -3.41 -6.94 27.36
N ARG A 275 -3.61 -8.26 27.43
CA ARG A 275 -4.75 -8.95 26.78
C ARG A 275 -6.10 -8.41 27.27
N SER A 276 -6.22 -8.04 28.55
CA SER A 276 -7.45 -7.44 29.08
C SER A 276 -7.77 -6.10 28.42
N LYS A 277 -6.77 -5.22 28.25
CA LYS A 277 -6.94 -3.94 27.53
C LYS A 277 -7.27 -4.16 26.06
N MET A 278 -6.66 -5.15 25.41
CA MET A 278 -6.97 -5.50 24.04
C MET A 278 -8.40 -6.03 23.90
N SER A 279 -8.83 -6.93 24.80
CA SER A 279 -10.22 -7.42 24.80
C SER A 279 -11.23 -6.32 25.04
N ALA A 280 -10.94 -5.34 25.90
CA ALA A 280 -11.79 -4.16 26.08
C ALA A 280 -11.85 -3.28 24.83
N ALA A 281 -10.71 -3.07 24.14
CA ALA A 281 -10.64 -2.32 22.89
C ALA A 281 -11.41 -3.02 21.75
N ILE A 282 -11.39 -4.34 21.67
CA ILE A 282 -12.19 -5.12 20.71
C ILE A 282 -13.68 -4.91 20.99
N LYS A 283 -14.12 -5.08 22.24
CA LYS A 283 -15.51 -4.88 22.64
C LYS A 283 -16.03 -3.46 22.37
N SER A 284 -15.17 -2.45 22.49
CA SER A 284 -15.51 -1.05 22.19
C SER A 284 -15.41 -0.68 20.70
N GLY A 285 -15.11 -1.63 19.80
CA GLY A 285 -15.03 -1.40 18.36
C GLY A 285 -13.81 -0.56 17.92
N LEU A 286 -12.78 -0.45 18.78
CA LEU A 286 -11.57 0.30 18.47
C LEU A 286 -10.54 -0.53 17.67
N VAL A 287 -10.75 -1.84 17.56
CA VAL A 287 -9.86 -2.76 16.84
C VAL A 287 -10.47 -3.12 15.50
N LEU A 288 -9.70 -2.94 14.45
CA LEU A 288 -10.06 -3.31 13.09
C LEU A 288 -9.11 -4.42 12.62
N VAL A 289 -9.64 -5.42 11.95
CA VAL A 289 -8.87 -6.42 11.20
C VAL A 289 -9.19 -6.24 9.73
N ASN A 290 -8.18 -5.97 8.92
CA ASN A 290 -8.34 -5.63 7.49
C ASN A 290 -9.43 -4.56 7.29
N TRP A 291 -9.35 -3.47 8.08
CA TRP A 291 -10.27 -2.32 8.13
C TRP A 291 -11.71 -2.62 8.53
N LYS A 292 -12.05 -3.88 8.86
CA LYS A 292 -13.36 -4.26 9.40
C LYS A 292 -13.31 -4.32 10.93
N ALA A 293 -14.35 -3.79 11.60
CA ALA A 293 -14.40 -3.83 13.05
C ALA A 293 -14.41 -5.29 13.56
N ALA A 294 -13.47 -5.60 14.44
CA ALA A 294 -13.43 -6.90 15.08
C ALA A 294 -14.57 -7.04 16.09
N THR A 295 -15.38 -8.08 15.96
CA THR A 295 -16.50 -8.36 16.87
C THR A 295 -16.10 -9.31 18.01
N SER A 296 -15.04 -10.13 17.81
CA SER A 296 -14.59 -11.12 18.78
C SER A 296 -13.08 -11.18 18.85
N GLY A 297 -12.54 -11.27 20.07
CA GLY A 297 -11.11 -11.52 20.31
C GLY A 297 -10.67 -12.96 20.06
N THR A 298 -11.63 -13.89 19.88
CA THR A 298 -11.35 -15.30 19.62
C THR A 298 -11.16 -15.62 18.13
N THR A 299 -11.40 -14.66 17.25
CA THR A 299 -11.16 -14.81 15.81
C THR A 299 -9.67 -15.06 15.56
N ASP A 300 -9.34 -16.04 14.75
CA ASP A 300 -7.96 -16.33 14.38
C ASP A 300 -7.48 -15.36 13.29
N VAL A 301 -6.25 -14.91 13.45
CA VAL A 301 -5.55 -14.06 12.48
C VAL A 301 -4.69 -14.90 11.55
N LYS A 302 -4.42 -14.37 10.36
CA LYS A 302 -3.66 -15.04 9.29
C LYS A 302 -2.46 -14.18 8.87
N GLU A 303 -1.55 -14.80 8.13
CA GLU A 303 -0.49 -14.08 7.45
C GLU A 303 -1.07 -13.04 6.49
N GLY A 304 -0.48 -11.85 6.46
CA GLY A 304 -0.94 -10.72 5.67
C GLY A 304 -2.08 -9.92 6.32
N ASP A 305 -2.63 -10.35 7.46
CA ASP A 305 -3.66 -9.57 8.15
C ASP A 305 -3.08 -8.30 8.77
N VAL A 306 -3.81 -7.20 8.61
CA VAL A 306 -3.49 -5.90 9.21
C VAL A 306 -4.45 -5.62 10.36
N VAL A 307 -3.92 -5.60 11.57
CA VAL A 307 -4.67 -5.28 12.78
C VAL A 307 -4.42 -3.84 13.17
N THR A 308 -5.43 -2.99 13.10
CA THR A 308 -5.37 -1.58 13.47
C THR A 308 -6.07 -1.35 14.80
N VAL A 309 -5.40 -0.67 15.73
CA VAL A 309 -6.00 -0.20 16.98
C VAL A 309 -6.08 1.31 16.95
N ARG A 310 -7.29 1.86 16.93
CA ARG A 310 -7.51 3.31 16.85
C ARG A 310 -6.77 4.05 17.95
N GLY A 311 -5.96 5.04 17.57
CA GLY A 311 -5.14 5.84 18.48
C GLY A 311 -3.87 5.14 19.00
N LYS A 312 -3.52 3.94 18.48
CA LYS A 312 -2.32 3.20 18.89
C LYS A 312 -1.41 2.80 17.73
N GLY A 313 -1.93 2.79 16.52
CA GLY A 313 -1.23 2.36 15.33
C GLY A 313 -1.75 1.04 14.77
N ARG A 314 -0.96 0.42 13.92
CA ARG A 314 -1.31 -0.85 13.26
C ARG A 314 -0.18 -1.89 13.40
N VAL A 315 -0.56 -3.15 13.30
CA VAL A 315 0.35 -4.30 13.27
C VAL A 315 0.00 -5.13 12.05
N GLU A 316 0.96 -5.37 11.20
CA GLU A 316 0.87 -6.27 10.06
C GLU A 316 1.52 -7.60 10.43
N ILE A 317 0.84 -8.71 10.14
CA ILE A 317 1.32 -10.07 10.39
C ILE A 317 2.12 -10.52 9.18
N ALA A 318 3.45 -10.55 9.31
CA ALA A 318 4.34 -10.87 8.21
C ALA A 318 4.44 -12.38 7.95
N ASP A 319 4.60 -13.17 9.01
CA ASP A 319 4.86 -14.61 8.91
C ASP A 319 4.39 -15.35 10.16
N ILE A 320 3.90 -16.57 9.98
CA ILE A 320 3.47 -17.46 11.05
C ILE A 320 4.12 -18.83 10.88
N THR A 321 5.01 -19.20 11.79
CA THR A 321 5.67 -20.52 11.80
C THR A 321 5.30 -21.34 13.02
N VAL A 322 5.12 -22.64 12.84
CA VAL A 322 4.85 -23.55 13.94
C VAL A 322 6.16 -24.03 14.55
N THR A 323 6.34 -23.81 15.85
CA THR A 323 7.53 -24.27 16.58
C THR A 323 7.48 -25.76 16.85
N LYS A 324 8.64 -26.38 17.13
CA LYS A 324 8.74 -27.83 17.50
C LYS A 324 7.86 -28.23 18.69
N LYS A 325 7.43 -27.26 19.51
CA LYS A 325 6.56 -27.48 20.69
C LYS A 325 5.08 -27.23 20.38
N GLY A 326 4.67 -27.12 19.10
CA GLY A 326 3.28 -26.89 18.68
C GLY A 326 2.75 -25.49 18.99
N ARG A 327 3.63 -24.51 19.24
CA ARG A 327 3.25 -23.09 19.41
C ARG A 327 3.50 -22.33 18.11
N TYR A 328 2.86 -21.18 17.96
CA TYR A 328 2.98 -20.31 16.80
C TYR A 328 4.01 -19.21 17.09
N LYS A 329 5.10 -19.19 16.32
CA LYS A 329 6.00 -18.04 16.27
C LYS A 329 5.47 -17.09 15.19
N ILE A 330 5.19 -15.85 15.58
CA ILE A 330 4.53 -14.84 14.74
C ILE A 330 5.48 -13.65 14.62
N ASN A 331 5.86 -13.33 13.40
CA ASN A 331 6.64 -12.15 13.08
C ASN A 331 5.69 -11.06 12.57
N MET A 332 5.80 -9.87 13.14
CA MET A 332 4.88 -8.76 12.89
C MET A 332 5.65 -7.47 12.72
N CYS A 333 5.17 -6.59 11.85
CA CYS A 333 5.66 -5.22 11.73
C CYS A 333 4.64 -4.27 12.36
N ARG A 334 5.04 -3.59 13.45
CA ARG A 334 4.23 -2.57 14.10
C ARG A 334 4.56 -1.20 13.53
N THR A 335 3.53 -0.46 13.10
CA THR A 335 3.60 0.94 12.64
C THR A 335 2.87 1.84 13.62
N THR A 336 3.53 2.92 14.09
CA THR A 336 2.96 3.89 15.04
C THR A 336 3.19 5.31 14.58
#